data_a958edada1cbd9ff9d0add1985dc16d6
#
_entry.id   a958edada1cbd9ff9d0add1985dc16d6
#
_cell.length_a   1.000
_cell.length_b   1.000
_cell.length_c   1.000
_cell.angle_alpha   90.00
_cell.angle_beta   90.00
_cell.angle_gamma   90.00
#
_symmetry.space_group_name_H-M   'P 1'
#
loop_
_entity.id
_entity.type
_entity.pdbx_description
1 polymer ?
#
loop_
_entity_poly.entity_id
_entity_poly.type
_entity_poly.pdbx_seq_one_letter_code
_entity_poly.pdbx_strand_id
1 'polypeptide(L)'
;MTRTRQRGSAMLVTMIIISSLLAGAAVLVSMQLASNRSSDITRSGLAATYCAEAGIQIALPAVVANYANWNTALATCNGVYPCSPEPAWLASLNHDLSGGSGSDFTIYIKDNDDELPPSPNDLTHDSDLRVFVVSRCTKYGETIKEVEELIEWSGGGANYRTQQGLGRYGGGNNN
;
A
#
# COMPACT_ATOMS: atom_id res chain seq x y z
N MET A 1 -0.73 -80.04 -3.23
CA MET A 1 -1.44 -78.84 -2.76
C MET A 1 -0.45 -77.68 -2.76
N THR A 2 -0.54 -76.82 -3.72
CA THR A 2 0.44 -75.73 -4.01
C THR A 2 0.08 -74.45 -3.26
N ARG A 3 0.80 -74.16 -2.19
CA ARG A 3 0.61 -72.94 -1.33
C ARG A 3 1.72 -71.89 -1.55
N THR A 4 2.10 -71.59 -2.78
CA THR A 4 3.24 -70.70 -3.07
C THR A 4 2.90 -69.40 -3.80
N ARG A 5 1.60 -69.05 -4.00
CA ARG A 5 1.20 -67.86 -4.77
C ARG A 5 0.76 -66.64 -3.95
N GLN A 6 0.72 -66.67 -2.63
CA GLN A 6 0.18 -65.57 -1.83
C GLN A 6 1.21 -64.55 -1.31
N ARG A 7 2.53 -64.81 -1.40
CA ARG A 7 3.56 -63.90 -0.87
C ARG A 7 3.82 -62.67 -1.73
N GLY A 8 3.60 -62.74 -3.05
CA GLY A 8 3.84 -61.62 -3.95
C GLY A 8 2.74 -60.54 -3.95
N SER A 9 1.48 -60.94 -3.66
CA SER A 9 0.34 -60.03 -3.69
C SER A 9 0.30 -59.10 -2.48
N ALA A 10 0.72 -59.54 -1.31
CA ALA A 10 0.78 -58.72 -0.10
C ALA A 10 1.78 -57.54 -0.26
N MET A 11 2.92 -57.79 -0.88
CA MET A 11 3.94 -56.78 -1.11
C MET A 11 3.49 -55.71 -2.11
N LEU A 12 2.72 -56.09 -3.13
CA LEU A 12 2.13 -55.17 -4.09
C LEU A 12 1.07 -54.24 -3.42
N VAL A 13 0.20 -54.83 -2.60
CA VAL A 13 -0.82 -54.06 -1.86
C VAL A 13 -0.19 -53.07 -0.88
N THR A 14 0.84 -53.48 -0.14
CA THR A 14 1.54 -52.58 0.76
C THR A 14 2.23 -51.43 0.03
N MET A 15 2.84 -51.65 -1.15
CA MET A 15 3.43 -50.60 -1.96
C MET A 15 2.39 -49.62 -2.44
N ILE A 16 1.21 -50.06 -2.90
CA ILE A 16 0.13 -49.22 -3.32
C ILE A 16 -0.40 -48.33 -2.17
N ILE A 17 -0.57 -48.94 -0.98
CA ILE A 17 -1.01 -48.19 0.20
C ILE A 17 0.02 -47.13 0.61
N ILE A 18 1.30 -47.48 0.67
CA ILE A 18 2.35 -46.53 1.02
C ILE A 18 2.45 -45.38 -0.01
N SER A 19 2.41 -45.69 -1.30
CA SER A 19 2.46 -44.65 -2.34
C SER A 19 1.24 -43.74 -2.31
N SER A 20 0.04 -44.27 -2.03
CA SER A 20 -1.16 -43.44 -1.91
C SER A 20 -1.13 -42.54 -0.66
N LEU A 21 -0.59 -43.02 0.47
CA LEU A 21 -0.42 -42.23 1.69
C LEU A 21 0.62 -41.13 1.49
N LEU A 22 1.76 -41.43 0.82
CA LEU A 22 2.77 -40.43 0.49
C LEU A 22 2.23 -39.34 -0.46
N ALA A 23 1.46 -39.74 -1.48
CA ALA A 23 0.81 -38.78 -2.37
C ALA A 23 -0.18 -37.87 -1.62
N GLY A 24 -1.00 -38.44 -0.73
CA GLY A 24 -1.92 -37.68 0.13
C GLY A 24 -1.20 -36.71 1.05
N ALA A 25 -0.12 -37.15 1.69
CA ALA A 25 0.70 -36.29 2.55
C ALA A 25 1.34 -35.14 1.79
N ALA A 26 1.84 -35.37 0.57
CA ALA A 26 2.43 -34.31 -0.28
C ALA A 26 1.40 -33.23 -0.64
N VAL A 27 0.15 -33.63 -0.93
CA VAL A 27 -0.94 -32.67 -1.20
C VAL A 27 -1.26 -31.83 0.03
N LEU A 28 -1.35 -32.43 1.20
CA LEU A 28 -1.63 -31.70 2.45
C LEU A 28 -0.52 -30.68 2.78
N VAL A 29 0.75 -31.06 2.63
CA VAL A 29 1.88 -30.16 2.85
C VAL A 29 1.84 -28.98 1.84
N SER A 30 1.57 -29.24 0.57
CA SER A 30 1.46 -28.17 -0.43
C SER A 30 0.31 -27.20 -0.15
N MET A 31 -0.83 -27.70 0.32
CA MET A 31 -1.96 -26.84 0.74
C MET A 31 -1.61 -25.98 1.96
N GLN A 32 -0.91 -26.54 2.96
CA GLN A 32 -0.47 -25.77 4.12
C GLN A 32 0.53 -24.66 3.74
N LEU A 33 1.49 -24.95 2.87
CA LEU A 33 2.44 -23.95 2.38
C LEU A 33 1.74 -22.83 1.62
N ALA A 34 0.78 -23.16 0.76
CA ALA A 34 -0.02 -22.17 0.04
C ALA A 34 -0.85 -21.30 0.99
N SER A 35 -1.48 -21.90 2.01
CA SER A 35 -2.25 -21.19 3.02
C SER A 35 -1.39 -20.24 3.85
N ASN A 36 -0.22 -20.69 4.30
CA ASN A 36 0.72 -19.86 5.06
C ASN A 36 1.19 -18.66 4.23
N ARG A 37 1.59 -18.89 2.98
CA ARG A 37 2.00 -17.81 2.08
C ARG A 37 0.88 -16.79 1.83
N SER A 38 -0.36 -17.24 1.65
CA SER A 38 -1.53 -16.36 1.52
C SER A 38 -1.76 -15.52 2.78
N SER A 39 -1.61 -16.13 3.96
CA SER A 39 -1.71 -15.42 5.24
C SER A 39 -0.63 -14.36 5.41
N ASP A 40 0.62 -14.69 5.05
CA ASP A 40 1.76 -13.76 5.16
C ASP A 40 1.59 -12.55 4.20
N ILE A 41 1.15 -12.78 2.96
CA ILE A 41 0.85 -11.72 2.00
C ILE A 41 -0.28 -10.82 2.52
N THR A 42 -1.32 -11.40 3.11
CA THR A 42 -2.43 -10.62 3.68
C THR A 42 -1.97 -9.76 4.85
N ARG A 43 -1.16 -10.31 5.75
CA ARG A 43 -0.61 -9.58 6.90
C ARG A 43 0.34 -8.46 6.46
N SER A 44 1.23 -8.73 5.52
CA SER A 44 2.14 -7.70 4.98
C SER A 44 1.38 -6.62 4.22
N GLY A 45 0.33 -6.97 3.46
CA GLY A 45 -0.54 -6.02 2.79
C GLY A 45 -1.28 -5.09 3.76
N LEU A 46 -1.79 -5.64 4.87
CA LEU A 46 -2.43 -4.84 5.91
C LEU A 46 -1.42 -3.92 6.62
N ALA A 47 -0.24 -4.46 6.95
CA ALA A 47 0.83 -3.67 7.56
C ALA A 47 1.31 -2.54 6.62
N ALA A 48 1.40 -2.79 5.30
CA ALA A 48 1.75 -1.79 4.32
C ALA A 48 0.67 -0.69 4.21
N THR A 49 -0.61 -1.03 4.36
CA THR A 49 -1.69 -0.03 4.39
C THR A 49 -1.57 0.87 5.61
N TYR A 50 -1.39 0.30 6.81
CA TYR A 50 -1.18 1.11 8.02
C TYR A 50 0.10 1.96 7.96
N CYS A 51 1.15 1.46 7.34
CA CYS A 51 2.37 2.22 7.10
C CYS A 51 2.09 3.44 6.21
N ALA A 52 1.36 3.27 5.12
CA ALA A 52 0.98 4.37 4.23
C ALA A 52 0.04 5.37 4.93
N GLU A 53 -0.97 4.89 5.68
CA GLU A 53 -1.86 5.75 6.49
C GLU A 53 -1.07 6.57 7.53
N ALA A 54 -0.10 5.95 8.20
CA ALA A 54 0.75 6.66 9.15
C ALA A 54 1.57 7.77 8.48
N GLY A 55 2.08 7.54 7.27
CA GLY A 55 2.76 8.55 6.48
C GLY A 55 1.86 9.76 6.16
N ILE A 56 0.59 9.53 5.81
CA ILE A 56 -0.40 10.61 5.65
C ILE A 56 -0.53 11.42 6.94
N GLN A 57 -0.72 10.76 8.09
CA GLN A 57 -0.88 11.45 9.37
C GLN A 57 0.33 12.31 9.75
N ILE A 58 1.54 11.86 9.40
CA ILE A 58 2.77 12.62 9.62
C ILE A 58 2.87 13.80 8.66
N ALA A 59 2.42 13.63 7.40
CA ALA A 59 2.49 14.65 6.37
C ALA A 59 1.48 15.79 6.55
N LEU A 60 0.25 15.48 7.00
CA LEU A 60 -0.85 16.43 7.04
C LEU A 60 -0.51 17.78 7.68
N PRO A 61 0.08 17.84 8.89
CA PRO A 61 0.41 19.12 9.51
C PRO A 61 1.41 19.94 8.68
N ALA A 62 2.38 19.26 8.07
CA ALA A 62 3.41 19.92 7.25
C ALA A 62 2.82 20.43 5.93
N VAL A 63 1.96 19.65 5.28
CA VAL A 63 1.28 20.05 4.03
C VAL A 63 0.41 21.28 4.27
N VAL A 64 -0.39 21.27 5.33
CA VAL A 64 -1.23 22.41 5.71
C VAL A 64 -0.41 23.65 6.04
N ALA A 65 0.67 23.50 6.81
CA ALA A 65 1.54 24.63 7.16
C ALA A 65 2.26 25.25 5.95
N ASN A 66 2.45 24.47 4.88
CA ASN A 66 3.17 24.88 3.69
C ASN A 66 2.26 25.13 2.48
N TYR A 67 0.97 25.43 2.68
CA TYR A 67 0.02 25.64 1.57
C TYR A 67 0.51 26.66 0.52
N ALA A 68 1.18 27.71 0.93
CA ALA A 68 1.76 28.71 0.02
C ALA A 68 2.88 28.17 -0.88
N ASN A 69 3.41 27.00 -0.59
CA ASN A 69 4.49 26.35 -1.34
C ASN A 69 4.00 25.15 -2.17
N TRP A 70 2.69 24.87 -2.23
CA TRP A 70 2.17 23.73 -2.98
C TRP A 70 2.54 23.82 -4.46
N ASN A 71 2.30 24.95 -5.12
CA ASN A 71 2.66 25.15 -6.53
C ASN A 71 4.16 24.97 -6.79
N THR A 72 5.02 25.41 -5.85
CA THR A 72 6.46 25.18 -5.98
C THR A 72 6.80 23.68 -5.88
N ALA A 73 6.13 22.95 -5.00
CA ALA A 73 6.33 21.53 -4.86
C ALA A 73 5.80 20.76 -6.07
N LEU A 74 4.60 21.08 -6.57
CA LEU A 74 4.03 20.50 -7.78
C LEU A 74 4.92 20.74 -9.00
N ALA A 75 5.41 21.96 -9.19
CA ALA A 75 6.33 22.29 -10.26
C ALA A 75 7.66 21.51 -10.17
N THR A 76 8.15 21.24 -8.94
CA THR A 76 9.35 20.43 -8.73
C THR A 76 9.12 18.98 -9.14
N CYS A 77 7.92 18.44 -8.86
CA CYS A 77 7.52 17.09 -9.26
C CYS A 77 7.29 16.95 -10.76
N ASN A 78 6.87 18.04 -11.41
CA ASN A 78 6.59 18.10 -12.86
C ASN A 78 5.71 16.93 -13.36
N GLY A 79 4.69 16.56 -12.58
CA GLY A 79 3.78 15.46 -12.91
C GLY A 79 4.38 14.05 -12.81
N VAL A 80 5.62 13.91 -12.31
CA VAL A 80 6.28 12.61 -12.14
C VAL A 80 6.30 12.24 -10.66
N TYR A 81 5.73 11.08 -10.32
CA TYR A 81 5.55 10.63 -8.94
C TYR A 81 6.16 9.24 -8.69
N PRO A 82 6.80 9.02 -7.52
CA PRO A 82 7.11 10.00 -6.47
C PRO A 82 8.10 11.06 -6.95
N CYS A 83 8.00 12.27 -6.37
CA CYS A 83 8.87 13.39 -6.74
C CYS A 83 10.35 13.08 -6.44
N SER A 84 11.23 13.49 -7.34
CA SER A 84 12.67 13.42 -7.11
C SER A 84 13.36 14.66 -7.72
N PRO A 85 13.91 15.54 -6.87
CA PRO A 85 13.97 15.47 -5.40
C PRO A 85 12.62 15.73 -4.74
N GLU A 86 12.46 15.17 -3.53
CA GLU A 86 11.32 15.47 -2.67
C GLU A 86 11.38 16.94 -2.20
N PRO A 87 10.24 17.67 -2.11
CA PRO A 87 10.23 19.01 -1.53
C PRO A 87 10.86 19.06 -0.13
N ALA A 88 11.73 20.03 0.12
CA ALA A 88 12.55 20.05 1.35
C ALA A 88 11.74 20.00 2.65
N TRP A 89 10.55 20.57 2.67
CA TRP A 89 9.67 20.58 3.84
C TRP A 89 8.97 19.21 4.08
N LEU A 90 8.82 18.36 3.04
CA LEU A 90 8.42 16.96 3.18
C LEU A 90 9.63 16.09 3.55
N ALA A 91 10.75 16.28 2.88
CA ALA A 91 11.99 15.54 3.13
C ALA A 91 12.51 15.71 4.57
N SER A 92 12.13 16.80 5.26
CA SER A 92 12.49 17.04 6.67
C SER A 92 11.66 16.23 7.67
N LEU A 93 10.59 15.58 7.23
CA LEU A 93 9.75 14.75 8.09
C LEU A 93 10.46 13.44 8.45
N ASN A 94 10.04 12.83 9.54
CA ASN A 94 10.54 11.50 9.87
C ASN A 94 9.78 10.44 9.07
N HIS A 95 10.45 9.77 8.15
CA HIS A 95 9.89 8.74 7.29
C HIS A 95 10.04 7.32 7.88
N ASP A 96 10.52 7.19 9.11
CA ASP A 96 10.73 5.93 9.82
C ASP A 96 9.73 5.77 10.97
N LEU A 97 8.84 4.77 10.88
CA LEU A 97 7.83 4.48 11.90
C LEU A 97 8.42 3.97 13.22
N SER A 98 9.66 3.49 13.20
CA SER A 98 10.37 3.03 14.40
C SER A 98 11.13 4.14 15.11
N GLY A 99 11.12 5.37 14.58
CA GLY A 99 11.85 6.51 15.12
C GLY A 99 13.34 6.50 14.82
N GLY A 100 13.80 5.67 13.91
CA GLY A 100 15.17 5.63 13.41
C GLY A 100 15.43 6.65 12.30
N SER A 101 16.37 6.33 11.42
CA SER A 101 16.76 7.14 10.26
C SER A 101 16.43 6.44 8.93
N GLY A 102 15.61 5.41 8.97
CA GLY A 102 15.17 4.68 7.79
C GLY A 102 14.12 5.44 6.97
N SER A 103 13.70 4.87 5.86
CA SER A 103 12.60 5.37 5.05
C SER A 103 11.60 4.23 4.83
N ASP A 104 10.59 4.17 5.69
CA ASP A 104 9.52 3.18 5.62
C ASP A 104 8.46 3.56 4.58
N PHE A 105 8.32 4.85 4.29
CA PHE A 105 7.38 5.40 3.33
C PHE A 105 7.94 6.65 2.64
N THR A 106 7.39 6.98 1.48
CA THR A 106 7.63 8.23 0.77
C THR A 106 6.35 9.05 0.72
N ILE A 107 6.49 10.38 0.79
CA ILE A 107 5.35 11.30 0.76
C ILE A 107 5.52 12.24 -0.43
N TYR A 108 4.43 12.56 -1.09
CA TYR A 108 4.40 13.59 -2.12
C TYR A 108 3.00 14.20 -2.23
N ILE A 109 2.91 15.36 -2.87
CA ILE A 109 1.64 15.97 -3.20
C ILE A 109 1.40 15.86 -4.70
N LYS A 110 0.13 15.71 -5.07
CA LYS A 110 -0.35 15.74 -6.46
C LYS A 110 -1.43 16.79 -6.58
N ASP A 111 -1.49 17.43 -7.73
CA ASP A 111 -2.59 18.26 -8.11
C ASP A 111 -3.88 17.43 -8.30
N ASN A 112 -5.03 18.04 -8.05
CA ASN A 112 -6.31 17.53 -8.50
C ASN A 112 -6.59 18.05 -9.92
N ASP A 113 -7.65 17.56 -10.55
CA ASP A 113 -8.08 18.04 -11.87
C ASP A 113 -9.03 19.23 -11.67
N ASP A 114 -8.49 20.44 -11.61
CA ASP A 114 -9.23 21.68 -11.30
C ASP A 114 -9.35 22.66 -12.47
N GLU A 115 -8.68 22.40 -13.60
CA GLU A 115 -8.82 23.22 -14.79
C GLU A 115 -10.16 22.97 -15.49
N LEU A 116 -10.78 24.08 -15.87
CA LEU A 116 -12.03 24.03 -16.61
C LEU A 116 -11.81 23.63 -18.07
N PRO A 117 -12.58 22.70 -18.62
CA PRO A 117 -12.51 22.40 -20.05
C PRO A 117 -12.68 23.67 -20.92
N PRO A 118 -11.93 23.81 -22.04
CA PRO A 118 -11.13 22.75 -22.70
C PRO A 118 -9.65 22.68 -22.28
N SER A 119 -9.23 23.32 -21.22
CA SER A 119 -7.84 23.28 -20.74
C SER A 119 -7.52 21.87 -20.21
N PRO A 120 -6.34 21.32 -20.57
CA PRO A 120 -5.89 20.09 -19.94
C PRO A 120 -5.47 20.37 -18.48
N ASN A 121 -5.55 19.36 -17.63
CA ASN A 121 -5.06 19.45 -16.25
C ASN A 121 -3.57 19.83 -16.21
N ASP A 122 -3.21 20.85 -15.44
CA ASP A 122 -1.83 21.28 -15.21
C ASP A 122 -1.30 20.67 -13.90
N LEU A 123 -0.74 19.47 -13.98
CA LEU A 123 -0.17 18.74 -12.84
C LEU A 123 0.94 19.47 -12.08
N THR A 124 1.35 20.65 -12.56
CA THR A 124 2.43 21.45 -11.96
C THR A 124 1.92 22.67 -11.18
N HIS A 125 0.61 22.92 -11.22
CA HIS A 125 0.01 24.12 -10.67
C HIS A 125 -1.40 23.83 -10.12
N ASP A 126 -1.61 24.10 -8.85
CA ASP A 126 -2.90 24.07 -8.16
C ASP A 126 -3.54 25.46 -8.23
N SER A 127 -4.79 25.56 -8.66
CA SER A 127 -5.55 26.81 -8.80
C SER A 127 -6.71 26.96 -7.80
N ASP A 128 -7.14 25.86 -7.16
CA ASP A 128 -8.31 25.84 -6.27
C ASP A 128 -8.00 25.61 -4.79
N LEU A 129 -6.71 25.53 -4.43
CA LEU A 129 -6.19 25.24 -3.09
C LEU A 129 -6.61 23.84 -2.60
N ARG A 130 -6.60 22.87 -3.51
CA ARG A 130 -6.87 21.47 -3.24
C ARG A 130 -5.76 20.60 -3.83
N VAL A 131 -5.13 19.81 -2.98
CA VAL A 131 -4.10 18.86 -3.40
C VAL A 131 -4.34 17.50 -2.78
N PHE A 132 -3.95 16.46 -3.49
CA PHE A 132 -3.82 15.14 -2.91
C PHE A 132 -2.49 15.01 -2.18
N VAL A 133 -2.54 14.60 -0.93
CA VAL A 133 -1.37 14.10 -0.22
C VAL A 133 -1.31 12.60 -0.40
N VAL A 134 -0.19 12.12 -0.83
CA VAL A 134 0.02 10.70 -1.13
C VAL A 134 1.15 10.17 -0.26
N SER A 135 0.89 9.06 0.39
CA SER A 135 1.91 8.30 1.11
C SER A 135 2.01 6.90 0.55
N ARG A 136 3.23 6.50 0.18
CA ARG A 136 3.55 5.21 -0.38
C ARG A 136 4.46 4.45 0.58
N CYS A 137 3.96 3.36 1.15
CA CYS A 137 4.77 2.48 1.98
C CYS A 137 5.76 1.68 1.13
N THR A 138 7.04 1.77 1.45
CA THR A 138 8.15 1.08 0.77
C THR A 138 8.76 -0.03 1.63
N LYS A 139 8.43 -0.08 2.92
CA LYS A 139 8.95 -1.08 3.88
C LYS A 139 8.64 -2.52 3.48
N TYR A 140 7.48 -2.76 2.88
CA TYR A 140 7.00 -4.09 2.50
C TYR A 140 7.05 -4.24 0.99
N GLY A 141 8.25 -4.47 0.43
CA GLY A 141 8.54 -4.44 -1.00
C GLY A 141 7.67 -5.35 -1.88
N GLU A 142 7.18 -6.48 -1.34
CA GLU A 142 6.28 -7.39 -2.07
C GLU A 142 4.81 -6.90 -2.10
N THR A 143 4.43 -5.98 -1.18
CA THR A 143 3.06 -5.49 -1.01
C THR A 143 3.02 -3.98 -0.84
N ILE A 144 3.63 -3.26 -1.80
CA ILE A 144 3.61 -1.79 -1.79
C ILE A 144 2.16 -1.31 -1.77
N LYS A 145 1.84 -0.40 -0.84
CA LYS A 145 0.54 0.26 -0.73
C LYS A 145 0.73 1.76 -0.77
N GLU A 146 -0.24 2.40 -1.37
CA GLU A 146 -0.31 3.83 -1.51
C GLU A 146 -1.68 4.29 -1.02
N VAL A 147 -1.70 5.36 -0.24
CA VAL A 147 -2.92 6.01 0.27
C VAL A 147 -2.85 7.47 -0.13
N GLU A 148 -3.95 7.99 -0.63
CA GLU A 148 -4.10 9.41 -0.98
C GLU A 148 -5.25 10.03 -0.20
N GLU A 149 -5.04 11.28 0.22
CA GLU A 149 -6.04 12.09 0.91
C GLU A 149 -6.11 13.47 0.27
N LEU A 150 -7.33 13.90 -0.08
CA LEU A 150 -7.55 15.25 -0.61
C LEU A 150 -7.57 16.25 0.53
N ILE A 151 -6.74 17.28 0.43
CA ILE A 151 -6.69 18.41 1.35
C ILE A 151 -7.20 19.64 0.64
N GLU A 152 -8.12 20.34 1.27
CA GLU A 152 -8.62 21.64 0.84
C GLU A 152 -8.18 22.70 1.85
N TRP A 153 -7.51 23.75 1.38
CA TRP A 153 -7.20 24.93 2.16
C TRP A 153 -8.31 25.96 2.03
N SER A 154 -8.97 26.32 3.13
CA SER A 154 -9.88 27.45 3.19
C SER A 154 -9.37 28.47 4.22
N GLY A 155 -9.63 29.74 4.04
CA GLY A 155 -9.12 30.83 4.88
C GLY A 155 -9.45 30.75 6.38
N GLY A 156 -10.13 29.68 6.84
CA GLY A 156 -10.42 29.35 8.23
C GLY A 156 -9.71 28.13 8.76
N GLY A 157 -8.85 27.51 7.98
CA GLY A 157 -8.13 26.27 8.31
C GLY A 157 -8.29 25.18 7.26
N ALA A 158 -7.56 24.08 7.42
CA ALA A 158 -7.62 22.97 6.50
C ALA A 158 -8.85 22.07 6.76
N ASN A 159 -9.59 21.78 5.71
CA ASN A 159 -10.62 20.76 5.72
C ASN A 159 -10.09 19.49 5.08
N TYR A 160 -10.12 18.39 5.81
CA TYR A 160 -9.69 17.09 5.32
C TYR A 160 -10.87 16.34 4.70
N ARG A 161 -10.71 15.90 3.47
CA ARG A 161 -11.64 14.95 2.85
C ARG A 161 -10.87 13.69 2.51
N THR A 162 -11.02 12.68 3.32
CA THR A 162 -10.42 11.37 3.08
C THR A 162 -11.10 10.72 1.88
N GLN A 163 -10.44 10.70 0.73
CA GLN A 163 -10.78 9.79 -0.37
C GLN A 163 -9.89 8.56 -0.25
N GLN A 164 -10.36 7.55 0.46
CA GLN A 164 -9.68 6.28 0.47
C GLN A 164 -9.96 5.55 -0.86
N GLY A 165 -8.95 5.41 -1.67
CA GLY A 165 -8.93 4.40 -2.73
C GLY A 165 -9.12 3.03 -2.10
N LEU A 166 -10.25 2.36 -2.43
CA LEU A 166 -10.68 1.04 -1.97
C LEU A 166 -11.20 0.96 -0.51
N GLY A 167 -12.43 1.40 -0.30
CA GLY A 167 -13.35 0.68 0.60
C GLY A 167 -13.54 1.21 2.01
N ARG A 168 -13.35 2.50 2.29
CA ARG A 168 -13.83 3.04 3.56
C ARG A 168 -14.56 4.38 3.37
N TYR A 169 -15.87 4.34 3.49
CA TYR A 169 -16.69 5.54 3.65
C TYR A 169 -16.46 6.12 5.05
N GLY A 170 -15.68 7.16 5.14
CA GLY A 170 -15.67 8.03 6.31
C GLY A 170 -16.68 9.14 6.11
N GLY A 171 -17.86 9.02 6.67
CA GLY A 171 -18.84 10.10 6.70
C GLY A 171 -18.33 11.22 7.61
N GLY A 172 -17.89 12.34 7.03
CA GLY A 172 -17.69 13.57 7.77
C GLY A 172 -19.04 14.20 8.06
N ASN A 173 -19.42 14.30 9.33
CA ASN A 173 -20.51 15.16 9.75
C ASN A 173 -20.05 16.61 9.72
N ASN A 174 -20.67 17.37 8.84
CA ASN A 174 -20.66 18.84 8.93
C ASN A 174 -21.65 19.27 10.00
N ASN A 175 -21.20 19.98 10.99
CA ASN A 175 -21.95 21.02 11.69
C ASN A 175 -21.06 22.25 11.80
#